data_6afcf852fd49729e48b3c630741cd763
#
_entry.id   6afcf852fd49729e48b3c630741cd763
#
_cell.length_a   1.000
_cell.length_b   1.000
_cell.length_c   1.000
_cell.angle_alpha   90.00
_cell.angle_beta   90.00
_cell.angle_gamma   90.00
#
_symmetry.space_group_name_H-M   'P 1'
#
loop_
_entity.id
_entity.type
_entity.pdbx_description
1 polymer ?
#
loop_
_entity_poly.entity_id
_entity_poly.type
_entity_poly.pdbx_seq_one_letter_code
_entity_poly.pdbx_strand_id
1 'polypeptide(L)'
;MKKLFTVGLAVAFGVAFALTPNGTEARELKFAHQSNVTNINHLSQVEFQKMVAELTGGDITIRIFPNKQLGGERDEIEGILLGTLDGAKPASAVVANWVPEFNVANMPFVFRDLDHFQRVWRAGGELHKIIQEKAEAKGLRFLCAVTTGVRNIMSKRPIFGIEDMKGLKIRAIENPVHVATFNAMGANATAIAYPEVYGALQTGVVDGADAANNNYHSQKFYEQAPYWSLIGWLVFTNTMIMSEKTYDSLSAKHQKAVQDAAFYACNWQTEYYKTDGDKKLQLLLAKGVKVTVPYREPFIEASQKVYEEFLKTDEEKGLVKLIQGTE
;
A
#
# COMPACT_ATOMS: atom_id res chain seq x y z
N MET A 1 -2.38 -34.28 -92.30
CA MET A 1 -3.33 -34.10 -91.26
C MET A 1 -2.88 -34.86 -90.00
N LYS A 2 -2.15 -34.21 -89.08
CA LYS A 2 -1.68 -34.83 -87.82
C LYS A 2 -2.30 -34.06 -86.69
N LYS A 3 -3.14 -34.71 -85.89
CA LYS A 3 -3.76 -34.15 -84.69
C LYS A 3 -2.71 -34.36 -83.54
N LEU A 4 -2.31 -33.25 -82.95
CA LEU A 4 -1.56 -33.27 -81.66
C LEU A 4 -2.57 -33.31 -80.51
N PHE A 5 -2.43 -34.28 -79.63
CA PHE A 5 -3.08 -34.35 -78.34
C PHE A 5 -2.16 -33.70 -77.28
N THR A 6 -2.64 -32.63 -76.67
CA THR A 6 -1.95 -32.00 -75.56
C THR A 6 -2.53 -32.55 -74.24
N VAL A 7 -1.73 -33.28 -73.47
CA VAL A 7 -2.10 -33.74 -72.15
C VAL A 7 -1.77 -32.64 -71.15
N GLY A 8 -2.76 -32.06 -70.48
CA GLY A 8 -2.62 -31.08 -69.42
C GLY A 8 -2.34 -31.78 -68.09
N LEU A 9 -1.20 -31.48 -67.49
CA LEU A 9 -0.81 -31.95 -66.16
C LEU A 9 -1.36 -30.92 -65.13
N ALA A 10 -2.38 -31.27 -64.37
CA ALA A 10 -2.92 -30.44 -63.28
C ALA A 10 -2.04 -30.70 -62.04
N VAL A 11 -1.23 -29.69 -61.64
CA VAL A 11 -0.49 -29.69 -60.38
C VAL A 11 -1.42 -29.13 -59.32
N ALA A 12 -1.90 -29.99 -58.43
CA ALA A 12 -2.67 -29.59 -57.25
C ALA A 12 -1.69 -29.00 -56.17
N PHE A 13 -1.69 -27.67 -56.00
CA PHE A 13 -1.02 -26.99 -54.91
C PHE A 13 -1.86 -27.18 -53.64
N GLY A 14 -1.45 -28.12 -52.76
CA GLY A 14 -1.99 -28.27 -51.45
C GLY A 14 -1.48 -27.11 -50.58
N VAL A 15 -2.36 -26.12 -50.30
CA VAL A 15 -2.08 -25.08 -49.29
C VAL A 15 -2.21 -25.74 -47.91
N ALA A 16 -1.04 -26.09 -47.32
CA ALA A 16 -0.99 -26.44 -45.89
C ALA A 16 -1.28 -25.17 -45.09
N PHE A 17 -2.51 -25.04 -44.57
CA PHE A 17 -2.82 -24.08 -43.53
C PHE A 17 -2.02 -24.50 -42.27
N ALA A 18 -0.88 -23.87 -42.06
CA ALA A 18 -0.21 -23.92 -40.78
C ALA A 18 -1.12 -23.28 -39.76
N LEU A 19 -1.75 -24.10 -38.91
CA LEU A 19 -2.42 -23.65 -37.67
C LEU A 19 -1.32 -22.98 -36.83
N THR A 20 -1.16 -21.66 -36.94
CA THR A 20 -0.45 -20.89 -35.94
C THR A 20 -1.17 -21.14 -34.62
N PRO A 21 -0.47 -21.57 -33.55
CA PRO A 21 -1.11 -21.64 -32.26
C PRO A 21 -1.66 -20.23 -31.97
N ASN A 22 -2.97 -20.11 -31.76
CA ASN A 22 -3.57 -18.90 -31.22
C ASN A 22 -2.88 -18.64 -29.88
N GLY A 23 -1.84 -17.81 -29.90
CA GLY A 23 -1.35 -17.19 -28.66
C GLY A 23 -2.53 -16.46 -28.07
N THR A 24 -3.08 -16.96 -26.98
CA THR A 24 -4.05 -16.23 -26.18
C THR A 24 -3.41 -14.88 -25.85
N GLU A 25 -4.04 -13.80 -26.28
CA GLU A 25 -3.56 -12.46 -25.97
C GLU A 25 -3.43 -12.35 -24.43
N ALA A 26 -2.27 -11.87 -23.96
CA ALA A 26 -2.01 -11.75 -22.53
C ALA A 26 -3.08 -10.89 -21.87
N ARG A 27 -3.66 -11.37 -20.78
CA ARG A 27 -4.63 -10.61 -20.01
C ARG A 27 -3.91 -9.50 -19.24
N GLU A 28 -4.14 -8.24 -19.60
CA GLU A 28 -3.61 -7.09 -18.88
C GLU A 28 -4.50 -6.74 -17.69
N LEU A 29 -3.91 -6.68 -16.49
CA LEU A 29 -4.55 -6.20 -15.27
C LEU A 29 -4.00 -4.81 -14.92
N LYS A 30 -4.90 -3.91 -14.54
CA LYS A 30 -4.60 -2.51 -14.22
C LYS A 30 -4.44 -2.35 -12.71
N PHE A 31 -3.28 -1.85 -12.28
CA PHE A 31 -2.97 -1.57 -10.89
C PHE A 31 -2.55 -0.11 -10.70
N ALA A 32 -3.09 0.54 -9.67
CA ALA A 32 -2.82 1.95 -9.39
C ALA A 32 -2.16 2.17 -8.03
N HIS A 33 -1.52 3.33 -7.86
CA HIS A 33 -1.03 3.81 -6.57
C HIS A 33 -0.73 5.31 -6.57
N GLN A 34 -0.70 5.93 -5.38
CA GLN A 34 -0.53 7.37 -5.18
C GLN A 34 0.93 7.86 -5.27
N SER A 35 1.88 6.95 -5.10
CA SER A 35 3.30 7.29 -4.94
C SER A 35 3.96 7.65 -6.26
N ASN A 36 5.00 8.50 -6.21
CA ASN A 36 5.83 8.75 -7.38
C ASN A 36 6.71 7.53 -7.73
N VAL A 37 7.26 7.53 -8.94
CA VAL A 37 8.00 6.38 -9.50
C VAL A 37 9.33 6.07 -8.79
N THR A 38 9.83 6.97 -7.95
CA THR A 38 11.05 6.74 -7.14
C THR A 38 10.74 6.21 -5.74
N ASN A 39 9.46 6.11 -5.39
CA ASN A 39 9.02 5.63 -4.09
C ASN A 39 9.06 4.10 -4.04
N ILE A 40 9.34 3.56 -2.85
CA ILE A 40 9.40 2.12 -2.60
C ILE A 40 8.07 1.41 -2.96
N ASN A 41 6.92 2.08 -2.81
CA ASN A 41 5.63 1.53 -3.21
C ASN A 41 5.56 1.24 -4.72
N HIS A 42 6.12 2.15 -5.55
CA HIS A 42 6.22 1.91 -6.98
C HIS A 42 7.19 0.77 -7.30
N LEU A 43 8.38 0.81 -6.69
CA LEU A 43 9.41 -0.20 -6.96
C LEU A 43 8.92 -1.61 -6.66
N SER A 44 8.22 -1.82 -5.55
CA SER A 44 7.65 -3.13 -5.23
C SER A 44 6.50 -3.53 -6.15
N GLN A 45 5.77 -2.57 -6.71
CA GLN A 45 4.75 -2.89 -7.70
C GLN A 45 5.36 -3.29 -9.04
N VAL A 46 6.54 -2.75 -9.38
CA VAL A 46 7.35 -3.23 -10.52
C VAL A 46 7.84 -4.66 -10.27
N GLU A 47 8.26 -4.99 -9.04
CA GLU A 47 8.60 -6.38 -8.70
C GLU A 47 7.38 -7.31 -8.78
N PHE A 48 6.21 -6.87 -8.32
CA PHE A 48 4.96 -7.61 -8.51
C PHE A 48 4.65 -7.87 -10.00
N GLN A 49 4.74 -6.83 -10.84
CA GLN A 49 4.54 -6.92 -12.28
C GLN A 49 5.47 -7.98 -12.92
N LYS A 50 6.76 -7.95 -12.58
CA LYS A 50 7.75 -8.91 -13.10
C LYS A 50 7.41 -10.34 -12.68
N MET A 51 7.13 -10.54 -11.40
CA MET A 51 6.85 -11.87 -10.86
C MET A 51 5.54 -12.45 -11.40
N VAL A 52 4.49 -11.64 -11.60
CA VAL A 52 3.26 -12.10 -12.25
C VAL A 52 3.54 -12.59 -13.65
N ALA A 53 4.25 -11.82 -14.46
CA ALA A 53 4.60 -12.21 -15.81
C ALA A 53 5.46 -13.51 -15.85
N GLU A 54 6.43 -13.62 -14.94
CA GLU A 54 7.29 -14.81 -14.85
C GLU A 54 6.50 -16.05 -14.44
N LEU A 55 5.72 -15.98 -13.35
CA LEU A 55 4.97 -17.14 -12.83
C LEU A 55 3.81 -17.58 -13.71
N THR A 56 3.28 -16.68 -14.55
CA THR A 56 2.22 -16.99 -15.51
C THR A 56 2.74 -17.33 -16.90
N GLY A 57 4.06 -17.21 -17.14
CA GLY A 57 4.64 -17.37 -18.48
C GLY A 57 4.19 -16.29 -19.48
N GLY A 58 3.78 -15.14 -18.98
CA GLY A 58 3.28 -14.02 -19.78
C GLY A 58 1.77 -14.04 -20.06
N ASP A 59 1.03 -15.05 -19.60
CA ASP A 59 -0.44 -15.12 -19.77
C ASP A 59 -1.15 -13.95 -19.05
N ILE A 60 -0.54 -13.41 -17.97
CA ILE A 60 -1.02 -12.23 -17.26
C ILE A 60 0.09 -11.19 -17.22
N THR A 61 -0.28 -9.95 -17.55
CA THR A 61 0.58 -8.78 -17.42
C THR A 61 -0.06 -7.75 -16.50
N ILE A 62 0.76 -6.94 -15.83
CA ILE A 62 0.28 -5.85 -14.98
C ILE A 62 0.65 -4.52 -15.62
N ARG A 63 -0.35 -3.63 -15.77
CA ARG A 63 -0.13 -2.25 -16.13
C ARG A 63 -0.23 -1.36 -14.90
N ILE A 64 0.86 -0.64 -14.59
CA ILE A 64 0.93 0.20 -13.40
C ILE A 64 0.56 1.65 -13.74
N PHE A 65 -0.32 2.26 -12.92
CA PHE A 65 -0.72 3.67 -12.98
C PHE A 65 -0.23 4.39 -11.71
N PRO A 66 0.99 4.98 -11.74
CA PRO A 66 1.57 5.68 -10.59
C PRO A 66 1.05 7.12 -10.48
N ASN A 67 1.51 7.85 -9.43
CA ASN A 67 1.31 9.30 -9.29
C ASN A 67 -0.16 9.74 -9.34
N LYS A 68 -1.07 8.99 -8.71
CA LYS A 68 -2.52 9.29 -8.68
C LYS A 68 -3.17 9.47 -10.07
N GLN A 69 -2.65 8.83 -11.11
CA GLN A 69 -3.19 8.95 -12.47
C GLN A 69 -4.67 8.56 -12.56
N LEU A 70 -5.13 7.67 -11.67
CA LEU A 70 -6.51 7.19 -11.61
C LEU A 70 -7.27 7.70 -10.37
N GLY A 71 -6.86 8.84 -9.81
CA GLY A 71 -7.51 9.44 -8.64
C GLY A 71 -6.77 9.20 -7.32
N GLY A 72 -7.44 9.46 -6.19
CA GLY A 72 -6.99 9.20 -4.83
C GLY A 72 -7.17 7.73 -4.40
N GLU A 73 -6.72 7.37 -3.20
CA GLU A 73 -6.87 5.98 -2.70
C GLU A 73 -8.34 5.55 -2.60
N ARG A 74 -9.26 6.48 -2.30
CA ARG A 74 -10.70 6.22 -2.33
C ARG A 74 -11.20 5.92 -3.74
N ASP A 75 -10.81 6.74 -4.72
CA ASP A 75 -11.18 6.55 -6.12
C ASP A 75 -10.66 5.21 -6.64
N GLU A 76 -9.44 4.81 -6.24
CA GLU A 76 -8.85 3.51 -6.58
C GLU A 76 -9.67 2.35 -6.01
N ILE A 77 -10.07 2.40 -4.73
CA ILE A 77 -10.88 1.35 -4.11
C ILE A 77 -12.26 1.27 -4.75
N GLU A 78 -12.90 2.41 -4.98
CA GLU A 78 -14.19 2.49 -5.68
C GLU A 78 -14.08 1.96 -7.12
N GLY A 79 -13.00 2.29 -7.83
CA GLY A 79 -12.71 1.78 -9.16
C GLY A 79 -12.55 0.25 -9.19
N ILE A 80 -11.93 -0.35 -8.15
CA ILE A 80 -11.84 -1.81 -7.99
C ILE A 80 -13.23 -2.42 -7.80
N LEU A 81 -14.06 -1.85 -6.93
CA LEU A 81 -15.41 -2.34 -6.65
C LEU A 81 -16.34 -2.21 -7.86
N LEU A 82 -16.18 -1.16 -8.66
CA LEU A 82 -16.92 -0.92 -9.90
C LEU A 82 -16.37 -1.72 -11.09
N GLY A 83 -15.18 -2.34 -10.97
CA GLY A 83 -14.54 -3.13 -12.02
C GLY A 83 -13.86 -2.30 -13.14
N THR A 84 -13.56 -1.02 -12.90
CA THR A 84 -12.80 -0.15 -13.82
C THR A 84 -11.28 -0.27 -13.59
N LEU A 85 -10.90 -0.74 -12.42
CA LEU A 85 -9.53 -1.02 -11.99
C LEU A 85 -9.46 -2.44 -11.43
N ASP A 86 -8.36 -3.16 -11.69
CA ASP A 86 -8.20 -4.53 -11.22
C ASP A 86 -7.56 -4.60 -9.82
N GLY A 87 -6.69 -3.68 -9.48
CA GLY A 87 -6.08 -3.63 -8.16
C GLY A 87 -5.38 -2.32 -7.84
N ALA A 88 -5.03 -2.14 -6.58
CA ALA A 88 -4.35 -0.95 -6.09
C ALA A 88 -3.49 -1.26 -4.86
N LYS A 89 -2.76 -0.22 -4.42
CA LYS A 89 -1.89 -0.31 -3.24
C LYS A 89 -2.18 0.81 -2.22
N PRO A 90 -3.42 0.88 -1.69
CA PRO A 90 -3.83 1.92 -0.74
C PRO A 90 -3.31 1.65 0.68
N ALA A 91 -3.35 2.69 1.51
CA ALA A 91 -3.16 2.58 2.95
C ALA A 91 -4.27 1.70 3.58
N SER A 92 -3.89 0.81 4.51
CA SER A 92 -4.88 0.04 5.30
C SER A 92 -5.89 0.95 6.00
N ALA A 93 -5.44 2.13 6.44
CA ALA A 93 -6.28 3.14 7.04
C ALA A 93 -7.42 3.60 6.13
N VAL A 94 -7.17 3.76 4.82
CA VAL A 94 -8.21 4.12 3.86
C VAL A 94 -9.10 2.93 3.56
N VAL A 95 -8.52 1.72 3.38
CA VAL A 95 -9.29 0.47 3.17
C VAL A 95 -10.23 0.18 4.33
N ALA A 96 -9.88 0.56 5.56
CA ALA A 96 -10.71 0.39 6.75
C ALA A 96 -12.09 1.08 6.65
N ASN A 97 -12.29 2.03 5.74
CA ASN A 97 -13.61 2.61 5.49
C ASN A 97 -14.58 1.63 4.80
N TRP A 98 -14.08 0.55 4.18
CA TRP A 98 -14.88 -0.54 3.59
C TRP A 98 -14.75 -1.85 4.39
N VAL A 99 -13.56 -2.11 4.94
CA VAL A 99 -13.21 -3.29 5.74
C VAL A 99 -12.71 -2.82 7.10
N PRO A 100 -13.63 -2.54 8.07
CA PRO A 100 -13.30 -1.90 9.36
C PRO A 100 -12.24 -2.65 10.18
N GLU A 101 -12.11 -3.97 9.97
CA GLU A 101 -11.15 -4.81 10.67
C GLU A 101 -9.69 -4.37 10.42
N PHE A 102 -9.40 -3.68 9.32
CA PHE A 102 -8.09 -3.07 9.12
C PHE A 102 -7.73 -2.00 10.16
N ASN A 103 -8.70 -1.46 10.93
CA ASN A 103 -8.40 -0.48 11.98
C ASN A 103 -7.47 -1.04 13.06
N VAL A 104 -7.48 -2.34 13.32
CA VAL A 104 -6.58 -2.96 14.31
C VAL A 104 -5.11 -2.75 13.98
N ALA A 105 -4.76 -2.70 12.68
CA ALA A 105 -3.40 -2.43 12.21
C ALA A 105 -3.05 -0.93 12.19
N ASN A 106 -4.03 -0.06 12.44
CA ASN A 106 -3.87 1.39 12.50
C ASN A 106 -3.88 1.94 13.93
N MET A 107 -4.04 1.05 14.93
CA MET A 107 -3.97 1.44 16.33
C MET A 107 -2.56 1.97 16.67
N PRO A 108 -2.45 3.10 17.38
CA PRO A 108 -1.16 3.70 17.69
C PRO A 108 -0.29 2.74 18.51
N PHE A 109 0.99 2.62 18.15
CA PHE A 109 1.98 1.76 18.80
C PHE A 109 1.65 0.26 18.84
N VAL A 110 0.75 -0.23 17.99
CA VAL A 110 0.29 -1.63 17.98
C VAL A 110 1.40 -2.61 17.55
N PHE A 111 2.29 -2.18 16.65
CA PHE A 111 3.47 -2.95 16.27
C PHE A 111 4.71 -2.47 17.04
N ARG A 112 5.52 -3.42 17.53
CA ARG A 112 6.76 -3.13 18.25
C ARG A 112 7.85 -2.57 17.32
N ASP A 113 8.02 -3.22 16.16
CA ASP A 113 9.05 -2.93 15.16
C ASP A 113 8.70 -3.55 13.80
N LEU A 114 9.60 -3.42 12.83
CA LEU A 114 9.42 -3.96 11.48
C LEU A 114 9.42 -5.49 11.45
N ASP A 115 10.21 -6.15 12.30
CA ASP A 115 10.26 -7.61 12.35
C ASP A 115 8.97 -8.17 12.95
N HIS A 116 8.44 -7.52 13.98
CA HIS A 116 7.11 -7.84 14.51
C HIS A 116 6.03 -7.66 13.45
N PHE A 117 6.04 -6.56 12.71
CA PHE A 117 5.13 -6.33 11.59
C PHE A 117 5.16 -7.48 10.57
N GLN A 118 6.35 -7.93 10.17
CA GLN A 118 6.49 -9.04 9.21
C GLN A 118 5.95 -10.37 9.76
N ARG A 119 6.19 -10.65 11.04
CA ARG A 119 5.67 -11.88 11.66
C ARG A 119 4.15 -11.87 11.74
N VAL A 120 3.55 -10.73 12.09
CA VAL A 120 2.09 -10.55 12.15
C VAL A 120 1.46 -10.73 10.77
N TRP A 121 2.03 -10.08 9.75
CA TRP A 121 1.50 -10.09 8.38
C TRP A 121 2.11 -11.19 7.48
N ARG A 122 2.70 -12.22 8.07
CA ARG A 122 3.28 -13.32 7.28
C ARG A 122 2.24 -13.94 6.35
N ALA A 123 2.70 -14.40 5.18
CA ALA A 123 1.88 -15.10 4.20
C ALA A 123 1.11 -16.27 4.85
N GLY A 124 -0.22 -16.29 4.68
CA GLY A 124 -1.09 -17.31 5.25
C GLY A 124 -1.16 -17.34 6.79
N GLY A 125 -0.67 -16.30 7.47
CA GLY A 125 -0.81 -16.11 8.91
C GLY A 125 -2.26 -15.90 9.33
N GLU A 126 -2.53 -15.99 10.63
CA GLU A 126 -3.90 -15.93 11.16
C GLU A 126 -4.56 -14.58 10.86
N LEU A 127 -3.88 -13.46 11.15
CA LEU A 127 -4.42 -12.13 10.85
C LEU A 127 -4.67 -11.94 9.35
N HIS A 128 -3.73 -12.41 8.50
CA HIS A 128 -3.91 -12.35 7.05
C HIS A 128 -5.19 -13.06 6.60
N LYS A 129 -5.45 -14.27 7.09
CA LYS A 129 -6.65 -15.07 6.74
C LYS A 129 -7.94 -14.38 7.17
N ILE A 130 -7.98 -13.87 8.40
CA ILE A 130 -9.17 -13.19 8.94
C ILE A 130 -9.46 -11.93 8.09
N ILE A 131 -8.46 -11.10 7.85
CA ILE A 131 -8.63 -9.87 7.06
C ILE A 131 -8.99 -10.19 5.60
N GLN A 132 -8.42 -11.26 5.03
CA GLN A 132 -8.77 -11.75 3.68
C GLN A 132 -10.27 -12.09 3.59
N GLU A 133 -10.78 -12.88 4.51
CA GLU A 133 -12.20 -13.27 4.56
C GLU A 133 -13.13 -12.04 4.67
N LYS A 134 -12.77 -11.09 5.53
CA LYS A 134 -13.54 -9.85 5.70
C LYS A 134 -13.52 -8.97 4.44
N ALA A 135 -12.38 -8.91 3.75
CA ALA A 135 -12.22 -8.17 2.50
C ALA A 135 -13.02 -8.81 1.36
N GLU A 136 -12.98 -10.13 1.21
CA GLU A 136 -13.76 -10.91 0.23
C GLU A 136 -15.25 -10.61 0.34
N ALA A 137 -15.78 -10.57 1.56
CA ALA A 137 -17.19 -10.22 1.83
C ALA A 137 -17.57 -8.80 1.35
N LYS A 138 -16.57 -7.94 1.05
CA LYS A 138 -16.74 -6.60 0.51
C LYS A 138 -16.37 -6.49 -0.98
N GLY A 139 -16.08 -7.61 -1.65
CA GLY A 139 -15.68 -7.64 -3.06
C GLY A 139 -14.20 -7.27 -3.30
N LEU A 140 -13.39 -7.27 -2.25
CA LEU A 140 -11.96 -6.97 -2.29
C LEU A 140 -11.13 -8.21 -1.97
N ARG A 141 -10.18 -8.55 -2.83
CA ARG A 141 -9.14 -9.52 -2.56
C ARG A 141 -7.96 -8.85 -1.86
N PHE A 142 -7.69 -9.22 -0.62
CA PHE A 142 -6.50 -8.78 0.10
C PHE A 142 -5.32 -9.68 -0.24
N LEU A 143 -4.38 -9.20 -1.04
CA LEU A 143 -3.23 -9.99 -1.48
C LEU A 143 -2.12 -10.05 -0.41
N CYS A 144 -1.74 -8.90 0.15
CA CYS A 144 -0.74 -8.82 1.22
C CYS A 144 -0.75 -7.47 1.93
N ALA A 145 -0.20 -7.43 3.14
CA ALA A 145 0.21 -6.21 3.81
C ALA A 145 1.68 -5.91 3.54
N VAL A 146 2.01 -4.64 3.50
CA VAL A 146 3.37 -4.15 3.27
C VAL A 146 3.58 -2.85 4.03
N THR A 147 4.83 -2.54 4.39
CA THR A 147 5.12 -1.28 5.07
C THR A 147 5.93 -0.32 4.21
N THR A 148 5.69 0.98 4.39
CA THR A 148 6.57 2.06 3.96
C THR A 148 7.47 2.54 5.10
N GLY A 149 7.35 1.93 6.28
CA GLY A 149 8.21 2.14 7.43
C GLY A 149 7.51 2.73 8.65
N VAL A 150 8.34 3.11 9.60
CA VAL A 150 7.90 3.71 10.87
C VAL A 150 7.51 5.16 10.65
N ARG A 151 6.32 5.53 11.12
CA ARG A 151 5.77 6.87 10.97
C ARG A 151 6.23 7.79 12.09
N ASN A 152 6.73 8.93 11.67
CA ASN A 152 7.19 10.03 12.51
C ASN A 152 6.45 11.31 12.13
N ILE A 153 6.58 12.38 12.91
CA ILE A 153 5.89 13.64 12.66
C ILE A 153 6.83 14.65 12.00
N MET A 154 6.42 15.17 10.85
CA MET A 154 7.01 16.34 10.22
C MET A 154 6.21 17.59 10.60
N SER A 155 6.89 18.71 10.84
CA SER A 155 6.23 19.94 11.28
C SER A 155 7.03 21.20 10.94
N LYS A 156 6.33 22.35 10.95
CA LYS A 156 6.95 23.68 10.77
C LYS A 156 7.66 24.19 12.02
N ARG A 157 7.40 23.59 13.20
CA ARG A 157 8.07 23.89 14.48
C ARG A 157 8.57 22.59 15.12
N PRO A 158 9.62 22.63 15.94
CA PRO A 158 10.13 21.42 16.59
C PRO A 158 9.11 20.85 17.57
N ILE A 159 9.12 19.53 17.72
CA ILE A 159 8.39 18.78 18.76
C ILE A 159 9.42 18.07 19.61
N PHE A 160 9.60 18.50 20.86
CA PHE A 160 10.50 17.92 21.85
C PHE A 160 9.75 17.03 22.84
N GLY A 161 8.43 17.22 22.99
CA GLY A 161 7.57 16.44 23.87
C GLY A 161 6.11 16.55 23.46
N ILE A 162 5.25 15.84 24.17
CA ILE A 162 3.80 15.80 23.85
C ILE A 162 3.14 17.17 23.97
N GLU A 163 3.64 18.04 24.87
CA GLU A 163 3.11 19.40 25.07
C GLU A 163 3.22 20.26 23.79
N ASP A 164 4.22 19.97 22.95
CA ASP A 164 4.39 20.66 21.69
C ASP A 164 3.35 20.27 20.63
N MET A 165 2.61 19.19 20.87
CA MET A 165 1.46 18.81 20.02
C MET A 165 0.26 19.71 20.22
N LYS A 166 0.16 20.38 21.36
CA LYS A 166 -1.01 21.19 21.71
C LYS A 166 -1.30 22.24 20.66
N GLY A 167 -2.49 22.12 20.07
CA GLY A 167 -2.99 23.04 19.06
C GLY A 167 -2.26 22.99 17.71
N LEU A 168 -1.35 22.04 17.49
CA LEU A 168 -0.70 21.83 16.20
C LEU A 168 -1.76 21.40 15.16
N LYS A 169 -1.92 22.18 14.10
CA LYS A 169 -2.75 21.77 12.97
C LYS A 169 -2.04 20.67 12.21
N ILE A 170 -2.49 19.43 12.37
CA ILE A 170 -1.83 18.27 11.78
C ILE A 170 -2.74 17.56 10.79
N ARG A 171 -2.17 17.16 9.65
CA ARG A 171 -2.85 16.27 8.71
C ARG A 171 -2.89 14.86 9.29
N ALA A 172 -4.05 14.25 9.27
CA ALA A 172 -4.22 12.81 9.45
C ALA A 172 -4.59 12.13 8.11
N ILE A 173 -4.36 10.84 8.01
CA ILE A 173 -4.93 10.03 6.92
C ILE A 173 -6.46 10.03 7.06
N GLU A 174 -7.19 9.82 5.97
CA GLU A 174 -8.66 9.76 5.93
C GLU A 174 -9.22 8.52 6.65
N ASN A 175 -8.94 8.47 7.94
CA ASN A 175 -9.32 7.38 8.84
C ASN A 175 -9.61 7.94 10.26
N PRO A 176 -10.74 7.58 10.90
CA PRO A 176 -11.09 8.06 12.23
C PRO A 176 -10.05 7.75 13.31
N VAL A 177 -9.41 6.57 13.27
CA VAL A 177 -8.39 6.17 14.26
C VAL A 177 -7.18 7.10 14.20
N HIS A 178 -6.73 7.48 12.98
CA HIS A 178 -5.61 8.42 12.81
C HIS A 178 -5.96 9.83 13.32
N VAL A 179 -7.18 10.31 13.02
CA VAL A 179 -7.66 11.61 13.53
C VAL A 179 -7.73 11.59 15.06
N ALA A 180 -8.33 10.57 15.64
CA ALA A 180 -8.44 10.41 17.09
C ALA A 180 -7.06 10.31 17.76
N THR A 181 -6.10 9.61 17.13
CA THR A 181 -4.74 9.49 17.65
C THR A 181 -4.06 10.85 17.82
N PHE A 182 -4.07 11.69 16.78
CA PHE A 182 -3.44 13.01 16.90
C PHE A 182 -4.22 13.95 17.81
N ASN A 183 -5.55 13.87 17.84
CA ASN A 183 -6.35 14.63 18.80
C ASN A 183 -6.07 14.19 20.25
N ALA A 184 -5.92 12.89 20.50
CA ALA A 184 -5.54 12.37 21.82
C ALA A 184 -4.16 12.86 22.28
N MET A 185 -3.23 13.05 21.33
CA MET A 185 -1.93 13.67 21.58
C MET A 185 -1.97 15.20 21.74
N GLY A 186 -3.15 15.83 21.65
CA GLY A 186 -3.35 17.28 21.87
C GLY A 186 -3.32 18.14 20.60
N ALA A 187 -3.14 17.56 19.42
CA ALA A 187 -3.16 18.28 18.17
C ALA A 187 -4.60 18.55 17.66
N ASN A 188 -4.72 19.39 16.65
CA ASN A 188 -5.94 19.61 15.88
C ASN A 188 -5.81 18.87 14.54
N ALA A 189 -6.31 17.64 14.49
CA ALA A 189 -6.17 16.77 13.34
C ALA A 189 -7.23 17.04 12.26
N THR A 190 -6.78 17.08 10.99
CA THR A 190 -7.68 17.18 9.83
C THR A 190 -7.35 16.06 8.85
N ALA A 191 -8.37 15.32 8.44
CA ALA A 191 -8.23 14.29 7.42
C ALA A 191 -8.03 14.94 6.04
N ILE A 192 -6.91 14.62 5.37
CA ILE A 192 -6.56 15.14 4.05
C ILE A 192 -5.97 13.99 3.23
N ALA A 193 -6.42 13.85 1.98
CA ALA A 193 -5.91 12.85 1.04
C ALA A 193 -4.39 12.99 0.81
N TYR A 194 -3.69 11.87 0.67
CA TYR A 194 -2.23 11.87 0.57
C TYR A 194 -1.66 12.79 -0.53
N PRO A 195 -2.24 12.85 -1.75
CA PRO A 195 -1.74 13.72 -2.81
C PRO A 195 -1.83 15.22 -2.50
N GLU A 196 -2.62 15.62 -1.51
CA GLU A 196 -2.87 17.02 -1.17
C GLU A 196 -1.97 17.53 -0.03
N VAL A 197 -1.21 16.62 0.61
CA VAL A 197 -0.42 16.92 1.82
C VAL A 197 0.60 18.02 1.56
N TYR A 198 1.34 17.99 0.43
CA TYR A 198 2.34 19.02 0.12
C TYR A 198 1.69 20.41 0.02
N GLY A 199 0.59 20.52 -0.73
CA GLY A 199 -0.16 21.77 -0.87
C GLY A 199 -0.74 22.27 0.45
N ALA A 200 -1.28 21.38 1.28
CA ALA A 200 -1.83 21.72 2.59
C ALA A 200 -0.75 22.26 3.55
N LEU A 201 0.45 21.67 3.52
CA LEU A 201 1.61 22.19 4.25
C LEU A 201 2.05 23.54 3.69
N GLN A 202 2.17 23.66 2.37
CA GLN A 202 2.63 24.89 1.70
C GLN A 202 1.72 26.09 2.01
N THR A 203 0.42 25.89 1.92
CA THR A 203 -0.59 26.95 2.15
C THR A 203 -0.89 27.22 3.63
N GLY A 204 -0.38 26.38 4.55
CA GLY A 204 -0.63 26.53 5.99
C GLY A 204 -2.01 26.08 6.45
N VAL A 205 -2.72 25.30 5.64
CA VAL A 205 -3.92 24.57 6.07
C VAL A 205 -3.57 23.68 7.25
N VAL A 206 -2.40 23.01 7.18
CA VAL A 206 -1.78 22.30 8.30
C VAL A 206 -0.35 22.75 8.53
N ASP A 207 0.13 22.57 9.76
CA ASP A 207 1.50 22.89 10.19
C ASP A 207 2.37 21.64 10.30
N GLY A 208 1.77 20.47 10.22
CA GLY A 208 2.46 19.19 10.29
C GLY A 208 1.66 18.05 9.66
N ALA A 209 2.32 16.94 9.51
CA ALA A 209 1.75 15.67 9.08
C ALA A 209 2.65 14.54 9.57
N ASP A 210 2.25 13.29 9.32
CA ASP A 210 3.10 12.14 9.58
C ASP A 210 3.54 11.44 8.30
N ALA A 211 4.71 10.84 8.34
CA ALA A 211 5.26 10.07 7.23
C ALA A 211 6.29 9.04 7.74
N ALA A 212 6.72 8.15 6.86
CA ALA A 212 7.99 7.44 7.00
C ALA A 212 9.11 8.18 6.25
N ASN A 213 10.37 7.90 6.56
CA ASN A 213 11.54 8.56 5.95
C ASN A 213 11.48 8.56 4.42
N ASN A 214 11.05 7.46 3.83
CA ASN A 214 10.95 7.31 2.37
C ASN A 214 9.93 8.30 1.77
N ASN A 215 8.73 8.37 2.34
CA ASN A 215 7.67 9.28 1.89
C ASN A 215 8.04 10.75 2.13
N TYR A 216 8.60 11.06 3.30
CA TYR A 216 9.03 12.40 3.66
C TYR A 216 10.10 12.93 2.68
N HIS A 217 11.04 12.05 2.28
CA HIS A 217 12.06 12.37 1.29
C HIS A 217 11.50 12.44 -0.13
N SER A 218 10.77 11.41 -0.60
CA SER A 218 10.37 11.28 -2.01
C SER A 218 9.31 12.31 -2.43
N GLN A 219 8.47 12.74 -1.49
CA GLN A 219 7.45 13.79 -1.71
C GLN A 219 7.98 15.20 -1.40
N LYS A 220 9.24 15.32 -0.98
CA LYS A 220 9.89 16.59 -0.62
C LYS A 220 9.15 17.38 0.47
N PHE A 221 8.41 16.72 1.35
CA PHE A 221 7.65 17.39 2.41
C PHE A 221 8.56 18.23 3.31
N TYR A 222 9.85 17.89 3.43
CA TYR A 222 10.86 18.63 4.19
C TYR A 222 11.02 20.08 3.72
N GLU A 223 10.65 20.40 2.49
CA GLU A 223 10.69 21.79 1.98
C GLU A 223 9.66 22.67 2.70
N GLN A 224 8.55 22.10 3.16
CA GLN A 224 7.44 22.81 3.80
C GLN A 224 7.41 22.61 5.33
N ALA A 225 7.91 21.46 5.82
CA ALA A 225 7.91 21.08 7.22
C ALA A 225 9.28 20.47 7.59
N PRO A 226 10.30 21.34 7.90
CA PRO A 226 11.69 20.93 8.00
C PRO A 226 12.06 20.23 9.35
N TYR A 227 11.15 20.17 10.31
CA TYR A 227 11.38 19.46 11.56
C TYR A 227 10.84 18.05 11.47
N TRP A 228 11.64 17.08 11.90
CA TRP A 228 11.36 15.66 11.86
C TRP A 228 11.47 15.05 13.25
N SER A 229 10.34 14.73 13.87
CA SER A 229 10.27 14.25 15.24
C SER A 229 10.07 12.73 15.25
N LEU A 230 11.11 12.01 15.70
CA LEU A 230 11.19 10.55 15.65
C LEU A 230 10.37 9.92 16.80
N ILE A 231 9.08 10.02 16.75
CA ILE A 231 8.14 9.46 17.74
C ILE A 231 7.92 7.97 17.48
N GLY A 232 7.88 7.56 16.21
CA GLY A 232 7.64 6.15 15.85
C GLY A 232 6.29 5.65 16.30
N TRP A 233 5.24 6.45 16.08
CA TRP A 233 3.91 6.16 16.62
C TRP A 233 3.19 4.99 15.94
N LEU A 234 3.63 4.61 14.72
CA LEU A 234 3.03 3.50 13.98
C LEU A 234 4.05 2.89 13.00
N VAL A 235 4.14 1.57 12.93
CA VAL A 235 4.67 0.87 11.76
C VAL A 235 3.55 0.80 10.74
N PHE A 236 3.70 1.55 9.65
CA PHE A 236 2.60 1.82 8.75
C PHE A 236 2.24 0.61 7.88
N THR A 237 0.97 0.29 7.83
CA THR A 237 0.45 -0.78 6.98
C THR A 237 -0.15 -0.20 5.69
N ASN A 238 0.49 -0.50 4.56
CA ASN A 238 -0.15 -0.43 3.25
C ASN A 238 -0.68 -1.82 2.88
N THR A 239 -1.63 -1.85 1.97
CA THR A 239 -2.17 -3.09 1.43
C THR A 239 -1.83 -3.22 -0.04
N MET A 240 -1.84 -4.45 -0.55
CA MET A 240 -2.06 -4.72 -1.97
C MET A 240 -3.39 -5.43 -2.07
N ILE A 241 -4.33 -4.82 -2.77
CA ILE A 241 -5.70 -5.32 -2.95
C ILE A 241 -6.05 -5.41 -4.43
N MET A 242 -6.98 -6.29 -4.76
CA MET A 242 -7.56 -6.34 -6.10
C MET A 242 -9.06 -6.66 -6.05
N SER A 243 -9.72 -6.61 -7.19
CA SER A 243 -11.11 -7.01 -7.34
C SER A 243 -11.25 -8.51 -7.08
N GLU A 244 -12.10 -8.91 -6.13
CA GLU A 244 -12.43 -10.32 -5.89
C GLU A 244 -12.99 -10.95 -7.16
N LYS A 245 -13.90 -10.25 -7.86
CA LYS A 245 -14.45 -10.71 -9.13
C LYS A 245 -13.37 -10.95 -10.20
N THR A 246 -12.38 -10.06 -10.30
CA THR A 246 -11.25 -10.25 -11.23
C THR A 246 -10.43 -11.45 -10.82
N TYR A 247 -10.10 -11.60 -9.52
CA TYR A 247 -9.34 -12.72 -8.99
C TYR A 247 -10.04 -14.06 -9.26
N ASP A 248 -11.34 -14.17 -8.97
CA ASP A 248 -12.13 -15.38 -9.18
C ASP A 248 -12.27 -15.77 -10.67
N SER A 249 -12.16 -14.79 -11.57
CA SER A 249 -12.16 -15.06 -13.00
C SER A 249 -10.87 -15.65 -13.56
N LEU A 250 -9.81 -15.70 -12.73
CA LEU A 250 -8.54 -16.33 -13.08
C LEU A 250 -8.60 -17.85 -12.85
N SER A 251 -7.82 -18.60 -13.63
CA SER A 251 -7.63 -20.03 -13.34
C SER A 251 -6.96 -20.22 -11.97
N ALA A 252 -7.18 -21.35 -11.30
CA ALA A 252 -6.54 -21.65 -10.01
C ALA A 252 -5.00 -21.52 -10.05
N LYS A 253 -4.37 -21.89 -11.19
CA LYS A 253 -2.94 -21.68 -11.43
C LYS A 253 -2.57 -20.19 -11.42
N HIS A 254 -3.35 -19.36 -12.09
CA HIS A 254 -3.11 -17.92 -12.17
C HIS A 254 -3.44 -17.20 -10.86
N GLN A 255 -4.48 -17.61 -10.15
CA GLN A 255 -4.77 -17.11 -8.79
C GLN A 255 -3.57 -17.32 -7.87
N LYS A 256 -3.02 -18.55 -7.88
CA LYS A 256 -1.83 -18.86 -7.09
C LYS A 256 -0.63 -18.03 -7.51
N ALA A 257 -0.39 -17.86 -8.79
CA ALA A 257 0.73 -17.06 -9.32
C ALA A 257 0.63 -15.58 -8.89
N VAL A 258 -0.56 -14.98 -8.99
CA VAL A 258 -0.81 -13.59 -8.55
C VAL A 258 -0.61 -13.46 -7.04
N GLN A 259 -1.11 -14.42 -6.25
CA GLN A 259 -0.95 -14.43 -4.80
C GLN A 259 0.53 -14.56 -4.38
N ASP A 260 1.26 -15.51 -4.98
CA ASP A 260 2.69 -15.72 -4.70
C ASP A 260 3.53 -14.50 -5.09
N ALA A 261 3.25 -13.90 -6.25
CA ALA A 261 3.90 -12.67 -6.71
C ALA A 261 3.66 -11.50 -5.75
N ALA A 262 2.44 -11.37 -5.20
CA ALA A 262 2.11 -10.34 -4.24
C ALA A 262 2.89 -10.52 -2.92
N PHE A 263 2.95 -11.74 -2.38
CA PHE A 263 3.73 -12.02 -1.19
C PHE A 263 5.22 -11.73 -1.40
N TYR A 264 5.77 -12.15 -2.56
CA TYR A 264 7.15 -11.82 -2.91
C TYR A 264 7.38 -10.30 -2.90
N ALA A 265 6.56 -9.54 -3.62
CA ALA A 265 6.73 -8.10 -3.75
C ALA A 265 6.57 -7.35 -2.41
N CYS A 266 5.62 -7.80 -1.56
CA CYS A 266 5.41 -7.21 -0.24
C CYS A 266 6.59 -7.49 0.71
N ASN A 267 7.11 -8.71 0.73
CA ASN A 267 8.29 -9.06 1.51
C ASN A 267 9.53 -8.31 1.01
N TRP A 268 9.73 -8.27 -0.31
CA TRP A 268 10.82 -7.51 -0.94
C TRP A 268 10.81 -6.05 -0.49
N GLN A 269 9.64 -5.39 -0.48
CA GLN A 269 9.53 -4.00 -0.04
C GLN A 269 9.92 -3.82 1.43
N THR A 270 9.47 -4.71 2.31
CA THR A 270 9.76 -4.60 3.75
C THR A 270 11.25 -4.79 4.01
N GLU A 271 11.88 -5.78 3.36
CA GLU A 271 13.32 -5.99 3.45
C GLU A 271 14.12 -4.82 2.85
N TYR A 272 13.68 -4.31 1.70
CA TYR A 272 14.31 -3.13 1.09
C TYR A 272 14.24 -1.92 2.04
N TYR A 273 13.11 -1.71 2.72
CA TYR A 273 12.95 -0.60 3.65
C TYR A 273 13.93 -0.69 4.84
N LYS A 274 14.24 -1.86 5.34
CA LYS A 274 15.19 -2.03 6.45
C LYS A 274 16.56 -1.38 6.16
N THR A 275 16.96 -1.39 4.92
CA THR A 275 18.23 -0.78 4.49
C THR A 275 18.06 0.63 3.90
N ASP A 276 16.96 0.92 3.22
CA ASP A 276 16.71 2.21 2.57
C ASP A 276 16.23 3.28 3.56
N GLY A 277 15.53 2.90 4.64
CA GLY A 277 15.00 3.83 5.63
C GLY A 277 16.08 4.71 6.28
N ASP A 278 17.19 4.12 6.68
CA ASP A 278 18.33 4.84 7.26
C ASP A 278 19.04 5.70 6.22
N LYS A 279 19.22 5.20 4.98
CA LYS A 279 19.77 6.00 3.87
C LYS A 279 18.92 7.24 3.60
N LYS A 280 17.60 7.11 3.63
CA LYS A 280 16.69 8.25 3.44
C LYS A 280 16.81 9.26 4.58
N LEU A 281 16.99 8.80 5.82
CA LEU A 281 17.23 9.70 6.95
C LEU A 281 18.53 10.50 6.75
N GLN A 282 19.62 9.87 6.32
CA GLN A 282 20.87 10.56 6.03
C GLN A 282 20.70 11.59 4.90
N LEU A 283 19.95 11.26 3.85
CA LEU A 283 19.66 12.21 2.77
C LEU A 283 18.82 13.40 3.26
N LEU A 284 17.87 13.18 4.17
CA LEU A 284 17.06 14.24 4.79
C LEU A 284 17.94 15.18 5.64
N LEU A 285 18.85 14.61 6.45
CA LEU A 285 19.82 15.40 7.21
C LEU A 285 20.70 16.26 6.30
N ALA A 286 21.18 15.71 5.18
CA ALA A 286 21.96 16.44 4.18
C ALA A 286 21.14 17.56 3.48
N LYS A 287 19.80 17.50 3.53
CA LYS A 287 18.88 18.56 3.06
C LYS A 287 18.59 19.63 4.14
N GLY A 288 19.20 19.53 5.31
CA GLY A 288 19.01 20.47 6.41
C GLY A 288 17.78 20.20 7.29
N VAL A 289 17.20 19.01 7.18
CA VAL A 289 16.12 18.58 8.09
C VAL A 289 16.62 18.55 9.53
N LYS A 290 15.84 19.13 10.43
CA LYS A 290 16.14 19.21 11.87
C LYS A 290 15.42 18.10 12.59
N VAL A 291 16.18 17.15 13.13
CA VAL A 291 15.65 15.97 13.83
C VAL A 291 15.50 16.24 15.32
N THR A 292 14.36 15.82 15.89
CA THR A 292 14.16 15.71 17.35
C THR A 292 13.82 14.26 17.70
N VAL A 293 14.14 13.86 18.94
CA VAL A 293 13.83 12.52 19.46
C VAL A 293 13.06 12.70 20.76
N PRO A 294 11.74 12.90 20.68
CA PRO A 294 10.90 13.04 21.88
C PRO A 294 10.86 11.76 22.70
N TYR A 295 10.69 11.92 24.03
CA TYR A 295 10.37 10.79 24.88
C TYR A 295 9.00 10.22 24.56
N ARG A 296 8.88 8.92 24.31
CA ARG A 296 7.72 8.29 23.67
C ARG A 296 6.56 8.00 24.63
N GLU A 297 6.85 7.72 25.88
CA GLU A 297 5.85 7.27 26.86
C GLU A 297 4.62 8.19 26.98
N PRO A 298 4.74 9.53 27.05
CA PRO A 298 3.57 10.40 27.10
C PRO A 298 2.66 10.28 25.85
N PHE A 299 3.25 10.00 24.68
CA PHE A 299 2.46 9.77 23.45
C PHE A 299 1.73 8.43 23.48
N ILE A 300 2.38 7.38 24.06
CA ILE A 300 1.77 6.06 24.26
C ILE A 300 0.61 6.18 25.23
N GLU A 301 0.81 6.84 26.39
CA GLU A 301 -0.21 7.05 27.41
C GLU A 301 -1.41 7.81 26.86
N ALA A 302 -1.19 8.93 26.16
CA ALA A 302 -2.26 9.71 25.54
C ALA A 302 -3.06 8.89 24.52
N SER A 303 -2.40 7.96 23.84
CA SER A 303 -3.01 7.12 22.82
C SER A 303 -3.92 6.01 23.36
N GLN A 304 -3.88 5.70 24.68
CA GLN A 304 -4.74 4.66 25.27
C GLN A 304 -6.25 4.97 25.07
N LYS A 305 -6.62 6.23 25.04
CA LYS A 305 -8.00 6.66 24.77
C LYS A 305 -8.50 6.17 23.40
N VAL A 306 -7.61 6.05 22.41
CA VAL A 306 -7.95 5.56 21.08
C VAL A 306 -8.33 4.08 21.12
N TYR A 307 -7.61 3.28 21.92
CA TYR A 307 -7.97 1.88 22.14
C TYR A 307 -9.34 1.74 22.81
N GLU A 308 -9.64 2.56 23.81
CA GLU A 308 -10.94 2.60 24.47
C GLU A 308 -12.07 3.04 23.52
N GLU A 309 -11.78 3.97 22.61
CA GLU A 309 -12.75 4.52 21.66
C GLU A 309 -13.05 3.55 20.52
N PHE A 310 -12.07 2.84 19.98
CA PHE A 310 -12.21 2.08 18.74
C PHE A 310 -12.28 0.56 18.93
N LEU A 311 -11.92 0.01 20.08
CA LEU A 311 -12.05 -1.42 20.34
C LEU A 311 -13.28 -1.71 21.19
N LYS A 312 -14.45 -1.76 20.54
CA LYS A 312 -15.74 -1.95 21.22
C LYS A 312 -16.13 -3.40 21.35
N THR A 313 -15.82 -4.22 20.35
CA THR A 313 -16.21 -5.64 20.30
C THR A 313 -15.09 -6.55 20.81
N ASP A 314 -15.46 -7.75 21.22
CA ASP A 314 -14.49 -8.77 21.63
C ASP A 314 -13.66 -9.25 20.42
N GLU A 315 -14.22 -9.19 19.20
CA GLU A 315 -13.49 -9.49 17.97
C GLU A 315 -12.35 -8.49 17.75
N GLU A 316 -12.63 -7.18 17.78
CA GLU A 316 -11.61 -6.13 17.61
C GLU A 316 -10.50 -6.23 18.68
N LYS A 317 -10.89 -6.44 19.95
CA LYS A 317 -9.94 -6.67 21.04
C LYS A 317 -9.11 -7.94 20.84
N GLY A 318 -9.74 -9.00 20.32
CA GLY A 318 -9.08 -10.26 19.99
C GLY A 318 -8.04 -10.08 18.89
N LEU A 319 -8.36 -9.35 17.82
CA LEU A 319 -7.42 -9.06 16.73
C LEU A 319 -6.22 -8.23 17.20
N VAL A 320 -6.43 -7.23 18.05
CA VAL A 320 -5.31 -6.46 18.63
C VAL A 320 -4.45 -7.34 19.53
N LYS A 321 -5.05 -8.21 20.36
CA LYS A 321 -4.29 -9.18 21.17
C LYS A 321 -3.51 -10.16 20.31
N LEU A 322 -4.07 -10.61 19.18
CA LEU A 322 -3.37 -11.45 18.21
C LEU A 322 -2.13 -10.74 17.66
N ILE A 323 -2.24 -9.45 17.28
CA ILE A 323 -1.09 -8.65 16.85
C ILE A 323 -0.06 -8.58 17.97
N GLN A 324 -0.44 -8.10 19.14
CA GLN A 324 0.47 -7.85 20.27
C GLN A 324 1.14 -9.12 20.80
N GLY A 325 0.42 -10.26 20.77
CA GLY A 325 0.90 -11.57 21.23
C GLY A 325 1.74 -12.33 20.20
N THR A 326 1.88 -11.84 18.97
CA THR A 326 2.75 -12.47 17.96
C THR A 326 4.23 -12.23 18.34
N GLU A 327 4.98 -13.31 18.57
CA GLU A 327 6.42 -13.30 18.93
C GLU A 327 7.34 -13.23 17.71
#